data_7b483d605a978434aadeb7f3f54a9e65
#
_entry.id   7b483d605a978434aadeb7f3f54a9e65
#
_cell.length_a   1.000
_cell.length_b   1.000
_cell.length_c   1.000
_cell.angle_alpha   90.00
_cell.angle_beta   90.00
_cell.angle_gamma   90.00
#
_symmetry.space_group_name_H-M   'P 1'
#
loop_
_entity.id
_entity.type
_entity.pdbx_description
1 polymer ?
#
loop_
_entity_poly.entity_id
_entity_poly.type
_entity_poly.pdbx_seq_one_letter_code
_entity_poly.pdbx_strand_id
1 'polypeptide(L)'
;MNSYLELRKINVNEHCEKKGRFTYLSWAWAVDQLLQLDPSATWRYDQPMAFGDTLMVFCTVTAFNKEMTAQLPVMNNQNKAMPNPDAFAVNTAMQRCLAKAIALHGLGLYIYAGEDLPDDEEPVKVSAITPQQISTINNLLQETNTDETKFLEFFKKPSIALLDRSQATNAISLLEKKVKNVNQ
;
A
#
# COMPACT_ATOMS: atom_id res chain seq x y z
N MET A 1 7.68 8.42 -35.59
CA MET A 1 7.98 7.40 -34.58
C MET A 1 7.03 7.62 -33.40
N ASN A 2 6.42 6.59 -32.83
CA ASN A 2 5.50 6.78 -31.69
C ASN A 2 6.31 6.66 -30.39
N SER A 3 6.80 7.78 -29.90
CA SER A 3 7.65 7.89 -28.69
C SER A 3 7.04 7.24 -27.44
N TYR A 4 5.71 7.31 -27.28
CA TYR A 4 5.01 6.64 -26.19
C TYR A 4 5.18 5.11 -26.24
N LEU A 5 5.04 4.51 -27.41
CA LEU A 5 5.19 3.05 -27.56
C LEU A 5 6.64 2.59 -27.35
N GLU A 6 7.62 3.43 -27.65
CA GLU A 6 9.04 3.13 -27.40
C GLU A 6 9.35 3.18 -25.90
N LEU A 7 8.95 4.25 -25.22
CA LEU A 7 9.10 4.36 -23.77
C LEU A 7 8.35 3.24 -23.01
N ARG A 8 7.14 2.88 -23.46
CA ARG A 8 6.34 1.84 -22.84
C ARG A 8 6.98 0.44 -22.91
N LYS A 9 7.85 0.16 -23.86
CA LYS A 9 8.55 -1.12 -24.01
C LYS A 9 9.71 -1.27 -23.03
N ILE A 10 10.20 -0.19 -22.46
CA ILE A 10 11.35 -0.21 -21.54
C ILE A 10 10.90 -0.87 -20.23
N ASN A 11 11.62 -1.93 -19.84
CA ASN A 11 11.40 -2.59 -18.55
C ASN A 11 12.11 -1.77 -17.46
N VAL A 12 11.32 -1.25 -16.51
CA VAL A 12 11.85 -0.43 -15.40
C VAL A 12 12.01 -1.20 -14.08
N ASN A 13 11.71 -2.49 -14.05
CA ASN A 13 11.61 -3.27 -12.81
C ASN A 13 12.91 -3.28 -11.99
N GLU A 14 14.08 -3.34 -12.65
CA GLU A 14 15.39 -3.34 -11.99
C GLU A 14 15.76 -1.96 -11.41
N HIS A 15 15.05 -0.92 -11.80
CA HIS A 15 15.27 0.47 -11.34
C HIS A 15 14.15 0.95 -10.40
N CYS A 16 13.39 0.00 -9.88
CA CYS A 16 12.30 0.23 -8.95
C CYS A 16 12.58 -0.31 -7.55
N GLU A 17 12.22 0.45 -6.54
CA GLU A 17 12.19 0.00 -5.15
C GLU A 17 10.75 -0.23 -4.70
N LYS A 18 10.51 -1.33 -3.98
CA LYS A 18 9.21 -1.60 -3.35
C LYS A 18 9.22 -1.15 -1.89
N LYS A 19 8.23 -0.33 -1.51
CA LYS A 19 7.97 0.08 -0.12
C LYS A 19 6.50 -0.17 0.20
N GLY A 20 6.23 -1.25 0.93
CA GLY A 20 4.86 -1.72 1.15
C GLY A 20 4.19 -2.14 -0.18
N ARG A 21 3.00 -1.60 -0.46
CA ARG A 21 2.25 -1.88 -1.71
C ARG A 21 2.70 -1.04 -2.91
N PHE A 22 3.51 0.00 -2.69
CA PHE A 22 3.91 0.94 -3.73
C PHE A 22 5.25 0.57 -4.36
N THR A 23 5.36 0.87 -5.64
CA THR A 23 6.58 0.71 -6.43
C THR A 23 7.10 2.11 -6.77
N TYR A 24 8.36 2.37 -6.47
CA TYR A 24 9.02 3.66 -6.67
C TYR A 24 10.07 3.53 -7.78
N LEU A 25 9.84 4.17 -8.91
CA LEU A 25 10.84 4.28 -9.95
C LEU A 25 11.92 5.30 -9.55
N SER A 26 13.18 4.97 -9.75
CA SER A 26 14.28 5.93 -9.58
C SER A 26 14.06 7.12 -10.50
N TRP A 27 13.84 8.32 -9.93
CA TRP A 27 13.61 9.54 -10.71
C TRP A 27 14.85 9.91 -11.56
N ALA A 28 16.05 9.70 -11.02
CA ALA A 28 17.30 10.02 -11.73
C ALA A 28 17.46 9.12 -12.96
N TRP A 29 17.18 7.83 -12.82
CA TRP A 29 17.21 6.90 -13.96
C TRP A 29 16.10 7.24 -14.98
N ALA A 30 14.90 7.58 -14.51
CA ALA A 30 13.79 7.96 -15.41
C ALA A 30 14.12 9.20 -16.23
N VAL A 31 14.75 10.22 -15.63
CA VAL A 31 15.22 11.43 -16.32
C VAL A 31 16.30 11.06 -17.37
N ASP A 32 17.27 10.22 -16.99
CA ASP A 32 18.32 9.78 -17.93
C ASP A 32 17.71 9.08 -19.15
N GLN A 33 16.78 8.15 -18.96
CA GLN A 33 16.10 7.47 -20.07
C GLN A 33 15.29 8.42 -20.95
N LEU A 34 14.60 9.40 -20.34
CA LEU A 34 13.84 10.40 -21.07
C LEU A 34 14.77 11.25 -21.97
N LEU A 35 15.87 11.75 -21.41
CA LEU A 35 16.82 12.61 -22.11
C LEU A 35 17.62 11.87 -23.21
N GLN A 36 17.82 10.55 -23.06
CA GLN A 36 18.40 9.74 -24.14
C GLN A 36 17.49 9.68 -25.37
N LEU A 37 16.18 9.72 -25.19
CA LEU A 37 15.20 9.65 -26.30
C LEU A 37 14.73 11.01 -26.77
N ASP A 38 14.68 12.00 -25.89
CA ASP A 38 14.38 13.39 -26.19
C ASP A 38 15.31 14.35 -25.43
N PRO A 39 16.49 14.69 -25.98
CA PRO A 39 17.42 15.61 -25.32
C PRO A 39 16.86 17.04 -25.10
N SER A 40 15.74 17.36 -25.72
CA SER A 40 15.07 18.66 -25.56
C SER A 40 14.02 18.63 -24.42
N ALA A 41 13.82 17.49 -23.79
CA ALA A 41 12.85 17.38 -22.73
C ALA A 41 13.19 18.28 -21.53
N THR A 42 12.17 18.89 -20.98
CA THR A 42 12.27 19.79 -19.81
C THR A 42 11.19 19.46 -18.81
N TRP A 43 11.37 19.93 -17.58
CA TRP A 43 10.33 19.82 -16.56
C TRP A 43 10.29 21.08 -15.70
N ARG A 44 9.13 21.31 -15.10
CA ARG A 44 8.92 22.36 -14.11
C ARG A 44 8.05 21.84 -12.96
N TYR A 45 8.27 22.39 -11.80
CA TYR A 45 7.40 22.21 -10.65
C TYR A 45 6.52 23.45 -10.51
N ASP A 46 5.22 23.24 -10.41
CA ASP A 46 4.30 24.30 -10.11
C ASP A 46 4.23 24.53 -8.59
N GLN A 47 3.66 25.66 -8.16
CA GLN A 47 3.52 25.96 -6.75
C GLN A 47 2.63 24.90 -6.08
N PRO A 48 3.08 24.30 -4.96
CA PRO A 48 2.26 23.35 -4.22
C PRO A 48 0.92 23.93 -3.78
N MET A 49 -0.13 23.13 -3.83
CA MET A 49 -1.46 23.52 -3.36
C MET A 49 -1.71 22.96 -1.97
N ALA A 50 -2.21 23.82 -1.07
CA ALA A 50 -2.57 23.43 0.30
C ALA A 50 -3.99 22.84 0.36
N PHE A 51 -4.14 21.75 1.11
CA PHE A 51 -5.41 21.12 1.47
C PHE A 51 -5.44 20.99 3.00
N GLY A 52 -5.99 22.00 3.67
CA GLY A 52 -5.86 22.13 5.13
C GLY A 52 -4.39 22.30 5.51
N ASP A 53 -3.87 21.42 6.33
CA ASP A 53 -2.47 21.38 6.78
C ASP A 53 -1.57 20.45 5.93
N THR A 54 -2.11 19.88 4.84
CA THR A 54 -1.38 19.00 3.92
C THR A 54 -1.09 19.69 2.59
N LEU A 55 -0.15 19.14 1.80
CA LEU A 55 0.26 19.71 0.51
C LEU A 55 0.14 18.70 -0.63
N MET A 56 -0.27 19.19 -1.81
CA MET A 56 -0.20 18.52 -3.09
C MET A 56 0.87 19.19 -3.94
N VAL A 57 1.81 18.42 -4.49
CA VAL A 57 2.83 18.90 -5.43
C VAL A 57 2.44 18.54 -6.87
N PHE A 58 2.89 19.35 -7.81
CA PHE A 58 2.64 19.16 -9.24
C PHE A 58 3.96 19.23 -10.00
N CYS A 59 4.09 18.40 -11.02
CA CYS A 59 5.21 18.41 -11.94
C CYS A 59 4.70 18.27 -13.37
N THR A 60 5.12 19.17 -14.24
CA THR A 60 4.85 19.11 -15.67
C THR A 60 6.14 18.77 -16.41
N VAL A 61 6.11 17.72 -17.21
CA VAL A 61 7.18 17.28 -18.10
C VAL A 61 6.77 17.60 -19.53
N THR A 62 7.62 18.31 -20.27
CA THR A 62 7.49 18.56 -21.70
C THR A 62 8.48 17.69 -22.43
N ALA A 63 8.00 16.73 -23.19
CA ALA A 63 8.82 15.86 -24.04
C ALA A 63 8.05 15.48 -25.30
N PHE A 64 8.77 15.25 -26.41
CA PHE A 64 8.17 14.85 -27.69
C PHE A 64 7.08 15.84 -28.17
N ASN A 65 7.26 17.14 -27.94
CA ASN A 65 6.29 18.21 -28.20
C ASN A 65 4.95 18.04 -27.45
N LYS A 66 4.94 17.37 -26.30
CA LYS A 66 3.74 17.16 -25.47
C LYS A 66 4.03 17.49 -24.02
N GLU A 67 3.10 18.18 -23.37
CA GLU A 67 3.13 18.40 -21.93
C GLU A 67 2.27 17.37 -21.21
N MET A 68 2.81 16.80 -20.11
CA MET A 68 2.11 15.93 -19.20
C MET A 68 2.34 16.39 -17.77
N THR A 69 1.25 16.62 -17.04
CA THR A 69 1.29 17.03 -15.64
C THR A 69 0.84 15.89 -14.73
N ALA A 70 1.66 15.59 -13.74
CA ALA A 70 1.29 14.70 -12.63
C ALA A 70 1.12 15.50 -11.34
N GLN A 71 0.36 14.93 -10.41
CA GLN A 71 0.19 15.42 -9.05
C GLN A 71 0.49 14.31 -8.05
N LEU A 72 0.95 14.71 -6.86
CA LEU A 72 1.23 13.79 -5.77
C LEU A 72 1.03 14.50 -4.41
N PRO A 73 0.28 13.93 -3.47
CA PRO A 73 0.25 14.45 -2.11
C PRO A 73 1.60 14.22 -1.42
N VAL A 74 2.01 15.15 -0.55
CA VAL A 74 3.14 14.90 0.34
C VAL A 74 2.71 13.87 1.39
N MET A 75 3.36 12.71 1.41
CA MET A 75 2.93 11.55 2.20
C MET A 75 4.01 11.08 3.17
N ASN A 76 3.56 10.52 4.29
CA ASN A 76 4.41 9.82 5.24
C ASN A 76 4.74 8.39 4.76
N ASN A 77 5.51 7.64 5.57
CA ASN A 77 5.90 6.25 5.28
C ASN A 77 4.71 5.25 5.23
N GLN A 78 3.54 5.66 5.71
CA GLN A 78 2.29 4.89 5.65
C GLN A 78 1.44 5.26 4.43
N ASN A 79 1.97 6.11 3.52
CA ASN A 79 1.29 6.64 2.34
C ASN A 79 0.01 7.45 2.65
N LYS A 80 -0.04 8.04 3.83
CA LYS A 80 -1.08 8.99 4.22
C LYS A 80 -0.57 10.41 4.04
N ALA A 81 -1.45 11.33 3.64
CA ALA A 81 -1.11 12.75 3.54
C ALA A 81 -0.49 13.24 4.87
N MET A 82 0.63 13.94 4.76
CA MET A 82 1.43 14.38 5.90
C MET A 82 1.02 15.80 6.31
N PRO A 83 0.53 16.01 7.54
CA PRO A 83 0.27 17.36 8.02
C PRO A 83 1.57 18.13 8.24
N ASN A 84 1.58 19.41 7.89
CA ASN A 84 2.70 20.33 8.01
C ASN A 84 4.04 19.74 7.53
N PRO A 85 4.13 19.27 6.26
CA PRO A 85 5.33 18.60 5.76
C PRO A 85 6.53 19.57 5.74
N ASP A 86 7.69 19.07 6.16
CA ASP A 86 8.95 19.80 6.05
C ASP A 86 9.50 19.83 4.62
N ALA A 87 10.55 20.60 4.41
CA ALA A 87 11.18 20.75 3.09
C ALA A 87 11.72 19.44 2.53
N PHE A 88 12.15 18.50 3.40
CA PHE A 88 12.64 17.19 2.95
C PHE A 88 11.51 16.33 2.41
N ALA A 89 10.37 16.29 3.09
CA ALA A 89 9.19 15.57 2.66
C ALA A 89 8.63 16.15 1.34
N VAL A 90 8.60 17.48 1.22
CA VAL A 90 8.17 18.18 -0.01
C VAL A 90 9.11 17.84 -1.15
N ASN A 91 10.44 17.94 -0.99
CA ASN A 91 11.42 17.59 -2.01
C ASN A 91 11.29 16.14 -2.48
N THR A 92 11.11 15.22 -1.52
CA THR A 92 10.87 13.80 -1.84
C THR A 92 9.61 13.60 -2.68
N ALA A 93 8.52 14.29 -2.34
CA ALA A 93 7.27 14.23 -3.09
C ALA A 93 7.44 14.82 -4.50
N MET A 94 8.19 15.92 -4.66
CA MET A 94 8.49 16.54 -5.94
C MET A 94 9.25 15.60 -6.87
N GLN A 95 10.29 14.91 -6.39
CA GLN A 95 11.06 13.93 -7.17
C GLN A 95 10.19 12.73 -7.60
N ARG A 96 9.33 12.23 -6.71
CA ARG A 96 8.36 11.17 -7.04
C ARG A 96 7.33 11.65 -8.07
N CYS A 97 6.88 12.90 -7.94
CA CYS A 97 5.96 13.52 -8.88
C CYS A 97 6.58 13.64 -10.28
N LEU A 98 7.88 13.99 -10.38
CA LEU A 98 8.64 13.99 -11.63
C LEU A 98 8.64 12.60 -12.30
N ALA A 99 8.98 11.55 -11.56
CA ALA A 99 8.95 10.18 -12.10
C ALA A 99 7.54 9.81 -12.60
N LYS A 100 6.48 10.20 -11.88
CA LYS A 100 5.08 9.98 -12.28
C LYS A 100 4.72 10.78 -13.56
N ALA A 101 5.19 12.02 -13.69
CA ALA A 101 4.99 12.83 -14.89
C ALA A 101 5.71 12.24 -16.12
N ILE A 102 6.93 11.73 -15.95
CA ILE A 102 7.66 11.00 -17.00
C ILE A 102 6.89 9.74 -17.41
N ALA A 103 6.33 9.02 -16.45
CA ALA A 103 5.56 7.81 -16.74
C ALA A 103 4.33 8.09 -17.63
N LEU A 104 3.73 9.26 -17.55
CA LEU A 104 2.63 9.66 -18.45
C LEU A 104 3.06 9.75 -19.93
N HIS A 105 4.35 9.88 -20.21
CA HIS A 105 4.91 9.76 -21.55
C HIS A 105 5.16 8.31 -21.98
N GLY A 106 4.95 7.33 -21.08
CA GLY A 106 5.03 5.89 -21.36
C GLY A 106 6.01 5.11 -20.49
N LEU A 107 7.07 5.74 -19.94
CA LEU A 107 8.14 5.08 -19.23
C LEU A 107 7.65 4.50 -17.89
N GLY A 108 7.52 3.19 -17.82
CA GLY A 108 7.13 2.50 -16.58
C GLY A 108 5.71 2.79 -16.09
N LEU A 109 4.81 3.29 -16.96
CA LEU A 109 3.44 3.62 -16.56
C LEU A 109 2.70 2.44 -15.88
N TYR A 110 3.07 1.21 -16.21
CA TYR A 110 2.46 0.01 -15.66
C TYR A 110 2.70 -0.19 -14.15
N ILE A 111 3.76 0.41 -13.58
CA ILE A 111 4.04 0.28 -12.14
C ILE A 111 3.02 1.04 -11.28
N TYR A 112 2.36 2.04 -11.86
CA TYR A 112 1.33 2.84 -11.19
C TYR A 112 -0.07 2.27 -11.34
N ALA A 113 -0.23 1.17 -12.09
CA ALA A 113 -1.53 0.52 -12.25
C ALA A 113 -2.04 0.01 -10.89
N GLY A 114 -3.20 0.49 -10.47
CA GLY A 114 -3.81 0.12 -9.19
C GLY A 114 -3.44 1.01 -7.99
N GLU A 115 -2.55 2.00 -8.14
CA GLU A 115 -2.22 2.90 -7.02
C GLU A 115 -3.41 3.74 -6.52
N ASP A 116 -4.29 4.14 -7.43
CA ASP A 116 -5.45 4.99 -7.13
C ASP A 116 -6.75 4.17 -6.91
N LEU A 117 -6.65 2.84 -6.92
CA LEU A 117 -7.80 2.02 -6.53
C LEU A 117 -8.10 2.27 -5.06
N PRO A 118 -9.38 2.44 -4.67
CA PRO A 118 -9.76 2.42 -3.27
C PRO A 118 -9.07 1.23 -2.62
N ASP A 119 -8.61 1.41 -1.37
CA ASP A 119 -8.27 0.24 -0.57
C ASP A 119 -9.54 -0.63 -0.58
N ASP A 120 -9.62 -1.57 -1.53
CA ASP A 120 -10.33 -2.77 -1.23
C ASP A 120 -9.73 -3.15 0.11
N GLU A 121 -10.55 -3.13 1.17
CA GLU A 121 -10.13 -3.68 2.45
C GLU A 121 -9.31 -4.89 2.08
N GLU A 122 -7.96 -4.79 2.21
CA GLU A 122 -7.12 -5.95 1.85
C GLU A 122 -7.89 -7.09 2.48
N PRO A 123 -8.23 -8.16 1.75
CA PRO A 123 -8.83 -9.30 2.40
C PRO A 123 -7.83 -9.56 3.52
N VAL A 124 -8.21 -9.12 4.72
CA VAL A 124 -7.35 -9.14 5.91
C VAL A 124 -6.65 -10.44 5.74
N LYS A 125 -5.30 -10.45 5.51
CA LYS A 125 -4.55 -11.70 5.42
C LYS A 125 -4.86 -12.31 6.76
N VAL A 126 -5.93 -13.08 6.78
CA VAL A 126 -6.47 -13.72 7.95
C VAL A 126 -5.36 -14.70 8.24
N SER A 127 -4.39 -14.23 9.05
CA SER A 127 -3.27 -15.08 9.40
C SER A 127 -3.94 -16.29 10.02
N ALA A 128 -3.82 -17.43 9.33
CA ALA A 128 -4.48 -18.65 9.71
C ALA A 128 -4.18 -18.92 11.20
N ILE A 129 -5.16 -19.39 11.92
CA ILE A 129 -4.99 -19.87 13.30
C ILE A 129 -3.78 -20.80 13.37
N THR A 130 -2.94 -20.63 14.38
CA THR A 130 -1.78 -21.50 14.56
C THR A 130 -2.18 -22.84 15.17
N PRO A 131 -1.43 -23.93 14.92
CA PRO A 131 -1.68 -25.23 15.56
C PRO A 131 -1.72 -25.15 17.10
N GLN A 132 -0.89 -24.28 17.69
CA GLN A 132 -0.89 -24.00 19.12
C GLN A 132 -2.20 -23.37 19.59
N GLN A 133 -2.72 -22.37 18.86
CA GLN A 133 -4.01 -21.78 19.21
C GLN A 133 -5.17 -22.77 19.10
N ILE A 134 -5.16 -23.65 18.09
CA ILE A 134 -6.16 -24.73 17.96
C ILE A 134 -6.12 -25.63 19.18
N SER A 135 -4.93 -26.09 19.59
CA SER A 135 -4.76 -26.94 20.78
C SER A 135 -5.23 -26.24 22.04
N THR A 136 -4.88 -24.95 22.22
CA THR A 136 -5.31 -24.17 23.40
C THR A 136 -6.83 -24.01 23.46
N ILE A 137 -7.49 -23.71 22.33
CA ILE A 137 -8.96 -23.59 22.27
C ILE A 137 -9.62 -24.93 22.62
N ASN A 138 -9.15 -26.05 22.04
CA ASN A 138 -9.70 -27.37 22.31
C ASN A 138 -9.60 -27.71 23.80
N ASN A 139 -8.46 -27.48 24.45
CA ASN A 139 -8.26 -27.72 25.86
C ASN A 139 -9.22 -26.87 26.73
N LEU A 140 -9.33 -25.57 26.41
CA LEU A 140 -10.21 -24.66 27.13
C LEU A 140 -11.70 -24.98 26.94
N LEU A 141 -12.13 -25.47 25.77
CA LEU A 141 -13.49 -25.92 25.53
C LEU A 141 -13.82 -27.13 26.44
N GLN A 142 -12.89 -28.06 26.57
CA GLN A 142 -13.05 -29.23 27.48
C GLN A 142 -13.05 -28.79 28.95
N GLU A 143 -12.10 -27.97 29.38
CA GLU A 143 -11.99 -27.49 30.75
C GLU A 143 -13.22 -26.69 31.21
N THR A 144 -13.80 -25.89 30.31
CA THR A 144 -15.00 -25.09 30.60
C THR A 144 -16.31 -25.80 30.31
N ASN A 145 -16.25 -27.05 29.87
CA ASN A 145 -17.43 -27.84 29.43
C ASN A 145 -18.32 -27.04 28.45
N THR A 146 -17.67 -26.32 27.52
CA THR A 146 -18.35 -25.44 26.55
C THR A 146 -18.72 -26.26 25.32
N ASP A 147 -19.99 -26.18 24.91
CA ASP A 147 -20.50 -26.81 23.68
C ASP A 147 -19.81 -26.20 22.44
N GLU A 148 -19.06 -27.03 21.71
CA GLU A 148 -18.30 -26.61 20.52
C GLU A 148 -19.21 -26.08 19.42
N THR A 149 -20.41 -26.63 19.24
CA THR A 149 -21.35 -26.20 18.19
C THR A 149 -21.79 -24.78 18.45
N LYS A 150 -22.21 -24.45 19.66
CA LYS A 150 -22.62 -23.09 20.05
C LYS A 150 -21.44 -22.11 20.01
N PHE A 151 -20.26 -22.58 20.37
CA PHE A 151 -19.02 -21.80 20.26
C PHE A 151 -18.72 -21.44 18.81
N LEU A 152 -18.80 -22.38 17.87
CA LEU A 152 -18.57 -22.17 16.45
C LEU A 152 -19.65 -21.28 15.80
N GLU A 153 -20.91 -21.42 16.23
CA GLU A 153 -22.02 -20.53 15.80
C GLU A 153 -21.76 -19.07 16.19
N PHE A 154 -21.25 -18.83 17.41
CA PHE A 154 -20.89 -17.48 17.87
C PHE A 154 -19.85 -16.83 16.96
N PHE A 155 -18.84 -17.58 16.52
CA PHE A 155 -17.81 -17.08 15.59
C PHE A 155 -18.22 -17.17 14.12
N LYS A 156 -19.41 -17.71 13.82
CA LYS A 156 -19.91 -17.94 12.45
C LYS A 156 -18.92 -18.73 11.59
N LYS A 157 -18.31 -19.76 12.15
CA LYS A 157 -17.32 -20.63 11.50
C LYS A 157 -17.72 -22.10 11.60
N PRO A 158 -17.45 -22.90 10.55
CA PRO A 158 -17.81 -24.33 10.57
C PRO A 158 -16.82 -25.20 11.37
N SER A 159 -15.63 -24.67 11.70
CA SER A 159 -14.64 -25.38 12.51
C SER A 159 -13.63 -24.42 13.14
N ILE A 160 -12.98 -24.88 14.24
CA ILE A 160 -11.94 -24.12 14.95
C ILE A 160 -10.76 -23.79 14.01
N ALA A 161 -10.39 -24.71 13.12
CA ALA A 161 -9.29 -24.53 12.18
C ALA A 161 -9.53 -23.39 11.14
N LEU A 162 -10.77 -22.95 10.98
CA LEU A 162 -11.17 -21.85 10.08
C LEU A 162 -11.35 -20.52 10.79
N LEU A 163 -11.06 -20.44 12.08
CA LEU A 163 -10.92 -19.17 12.80
C LEU A 163 -9.69 -18.43 12.27
N ASP A 164 -9.78 -17.12 12.21
CA ASP A 164 -8.61 -16.29 12.00
C ASP A 164 -7.83 -16.05 13.31
N ARG A 165 -6.61 -15.54 13.20
CA ARG A 165 -5.73 -15.33 14.35
C ARG A 165 -6.34 -14.38 15.39
N SER A 166 -7.09 -13.37 14.94
CA SER A 166 -7.79 -12.42 15.82
C SER A 166 -8.96 -13.08 16.51
N GLN A 167 -9.77 -13.85 15.76
CA GLN A 167 -10.86 -14.65 16.32
C GLN A 167 -10.35 -15.70 17.32
N ALA A 168 -9.24 -16.37 17.01
CA ALA A 168 -8.61 -17.33 17.92
C ALA A 168 -8.12 -16.68 19.21
N THR A 169 -7.50 -15.49 19.13
CA THR A 169 -7.08 -14.75 20.33
C THR A 169 -8.26 -14.33 21.18
N ASN A 170 -9.34 -13.85 20.55
CA ASN A 170 -10.57 -13.50 21.26
C ASN A 170 -11.23 -14.73 21.89
N ALA A 171 -11.28 -15.85 21.17
CA ALA A 171 -11.80 -17.13 21.65
C ALA A 171 -11.08 -17.62 22.92
N ILE A 172 -9.75 -17.60 22.89
CA ILE A 172 -8.91 -17.97 24.06
C ILE A 172 -9.23 -17.07 25.24
N SER A 173 -9.25 -15.75 25.03
CA SER A 173 -9.55 -14.78 26.10
C SER A 173 -10.95 -14.98 26.73
N LEU A 174 -11.96 -15.29 25.92
CA LEU A 174 -13.32 -15.55 26.40
C LEU A 174 -13.40 -16.84 27.22
N LEU A 175 -12.74 -17.91 26.78
CA LEU A 175 -12.71 -19.18 27.45
C LEU A 175 -11.91 -19.11 28.77
N GLU A 176 -10.76 -18.42 28.79
CA GLU A 176 -9.97 -18.19 30.02
C GLU A 176 -10.74 -17.40 31.07
N LYS A 177 -11.56 -16.42 30.70
CA LYS A 177 -12.45 -15.72 31.60
C LYS A 177 -13.49 -16.67 32.20
N LYS A 178 -13.99 -17.64 31.43
CA LYS A 178 -14.95 -18.64 31.89
C LYS A 178 -14.32 -19.62 32.89
N VAL A 179 -13.06 -20.04 32.66
CA VAL A 179 -12.30 -20.86 33.62
C VAL A 179 -12.19 -20.16 34.98
N LYS A 180 -11.86 -18.86 34.99
CA LYS A 180 -11.74 -18.07 36.23
C LYS A 180 -13.06 -17.98 37.00
N ASN A 181 -14.20 -17.94 36.32
CA ASN A 181 -15.52 -17.87 36.95
C ASN A 181 -16.04 -19.21 37.44
N VAL A 182 -15.51 -20.34 36.93
CA VAL A 182 -15.89 -21.69 37.39
C VAL A 182 -15.14 -22.09 38.70
N ASN A 183 -13.97 -21.45 38.92
CA ASN A 183 -13.10 -21.70 40.07
C ASN A 183 -13.32 -20.72 41.24
N GLN A 184 -14.38 -19.91 41.23
CA GLN A 184 -14.88 -19.07 42.33
C GLN A 184 -16.23 -19.59 42.80
#